data_fa30a903a069e1036520939cfb9f956b
#
_entry.id   fa30a903a069e1036520939cfb9f956b
#
_cell.length_a   1.000
_cell.length_b   1.000
_cell.length_c   1.000
_cell.angle_alpha   90.00
_cell.angle_beta   90.00
_cell.angle_gamma   90.00
#
_symmetry.space_group_name_H-M   'P 1'
#
loop_
_entity.id
_entity.type
_entity.pdbx_description
1 polymer ?
#
loop_
_entity_poly.entity_id
_entity_poly.type
_entity_poly.pdbx_seq_one_letter_code
_entity_poly.pdbx_strand_id
1 'polypeptide(L)'
;MSQDLFKKINATIRKERLYADIDLMREDITRRFGIGRHRLNDLLSAYADGMSFPQYINAIRMEEAYMLLTDHPEMTIAEVARQVGFTAPNLREQFKRCYGITPVEYRAGLVSDVDD
;
A
#
# COMPACT_ATOMS: atom_id res chain seq x y z
N MET A 1 -15.73 17.90 -7.31
CA MET A 1 -16.02 18.08 -5.91
C MET A 1 -15.04 17.25 -5.09
N SER A 2 -15.23 17.18 -3.78
CA SER A 2 -14.26 16.51 -2.89
C SER A 2 -14.04 15.05 -3.24
N GLN A 3 -15.10 14.31 -3.57
CA GLN A 3 -14.97 12.90 -3.93
C GLN A 3 -14.14 12.73 -5.20
N ASP A 4 -14.34 13.59 -6.19
CA ASP A 4 -13.59 13.53 -7.44
C ASP A 4 -12.12 13.84 -7.21
N LEU A 5 -11.83 14.79 -6.32
CA LEU A 5 -10.44 15.11 -5.96
C LEU A 5 -9.77 13.93 -5.28
N PHE A 6 -10.45 13.29 -4.32
CA PHE A 6 -9.91 12.11 -3.66
C PHE A 6 -9.66 10.97 -4.66
N LYS A 7 -10.60 10.72 -5.57
CA LYS A 7 -10.42 9.70 -6.61
C LYS A 7 -9.20 9.98 -7.47
N LYS A 8 -8.97 11.25 -7.81
CA LYS A 8 -7.81 11.65 -8.60
C LYS A 8 -6.52 11.43 -7.83
N ILE A 9 -6.48 11.79 -6.55
CA ILE A 9 -5.31 11.56 -5.69
C ILE A 9 -5.01 10.06 -5.61
N ASN A 10 -6.03 9.27 -5.31
CA ASN A 10 -5.88 7.82 -5.18
C ASN A 10 -5.39 7.19 -6.48
N ALA A 11 -5.98 7.57 -7.61
CA ALA A 11 -5.58 7.05 -8.92
C ALA A 11 -4.14 7.43 -9.25
N THR A 12 -3.74 8.66 -8.96
CA THR A 12 -2.37 9.13 -9.23
C THR A 12 -1.35 8.36 -8.41
N ILE A 13 -1.63 8.17 -7.11
CA ILE A 13 -0.73 7.43 -6.22
C ILE A 13 -0.53 6.01 -6.75
N ARG A 14 -1.59 5.35 -7.19
CA ARG A 14 -1.53 3.97 -7.69
C ARG A 14 -0.88 3.90 -9.07
N LYS A 15 -1.31 4.75 -10.00
CA LYS A 15 -0.89 4.71 -11.38
C LYS A 15 0.58 5.07 -11.55
N GLU A 16 1.03 6.10 -10.84
CA GLU A 16 2.43 6.51 -10.88
C GLU A 16 3.28 5.81 -9.85
N ARG A 17 2.69 4.90 -9.07
CA ARG A 17 3.37 4.11 -8.06
C ARG A 17 4.10 4.97 -7.04
N LEU A 18 3.47 6.07 -6.63
CA LEU A 18 4.06 6.95 -5.63
C LEU A 18 4.27 6.25 -4.30
N TYR A 19 3.41 5.26 -4.00
CA TYR A 19 3.53 4.46 -2.78
C TYR A 19 4.85 3.66 -2.73
N ALA A 20 5.48 3.41 -3.88
CA ALA A 20 6.72 2.63 -3.93
C ALA A 20 7.92 3.40 -3.38
N ASP A 21 7.81 4.71 -3.26
CA ASP A 21 8.83 5.52 -2.61
C ASP A 21 8.67 5.36 -1.10
N ILE A 22 9.68 4.74 -0.46
CA ILE A 22 9.65 4.49 0.98
C ILE A 22 9.59 5.80 1.78
N ASP A 23 10.06 6.89 1.19
CA ASP A 23 10.11 8.22 1.83
C ASP A 23 8.92 9.11 1.47
N LEU A 24 7.90 8.55 0.83
CA LEU A 24 6.72 9.34 0.45
C LEU A 24 6.07 9.97 1.68
N MET A 25 5.90 11.28 1.64
CA MET A 25 5.33 12.05 2.73
C MET A 25 4.06 12.76 2.27
N ARG A 26 3.21 13.09 3.24
CA ARG A 26 1.97 13.84 3.02
C ARG A 26 2.24 15.11 2.19
N GLU A 27 3.35 15.79 2.45
CA GLU A 27 3.71 17.03 1.80
C GLU A 27 3.90 16.86 0.29
N ASP A 28 4.36 15.69 -0.15
CA ASP A 28 4.50 15.40 -1.58
C ASP A 28 3.15 15.46 -2.28
N ILE A 29 2.11 14.98 -1.63
CA ILE A 29 0.75 14.96 -2.18
C ILE A 29 0.11 16.34 -2.10
N THR A 30 0.23 17.02 -0.96
CA THR A 30 -0.36 18.35 -0.82
C THR A 30 0.27 19.34 -1.82
N ARG A 31 1.57 19.23 -2.04
CA ARG A 31 2.27 20.08 -3.02
C ARG A 31 1.82 19.74 -4.45
N ARG A 32 1.75 18.47 -4.77
CA ARG A 32 1.37 18.03 -6.11
C ARG A 32 -0.02 18.48 -6.50
N PHE A 33 -0.98 18.40 -5.57
CA PHE A 33 -2.38 18.72 -5.84
C PHE A 33 -2.76 20.16 -5.44
N GLY A 34 -1.81 20.91 -4.89
CA GLY A 34 -2.09 22.30 -4.52
C GLY A 34 -3.12 22.46 -3.42
N ILE A 35 -3.12 21.53 -2.46
CA ILE A 35 -4.07 21.55 -1.34
C ILE A 35 -3.31 21.64 -0.02
N GLY A 36 -4.01 22.09 1.03
CA GLY A 36 -3.42 22.13 2.36
C GLY A 36 -3.55 20.81 3.09
N ARG A 37 -2.82 20.73 4.21
CA ARG A 37 -2.84 19.55 5.07
C ARG A 37 -4.23 19.22 5.60
N HIS A 38 -4.97 20.25 6.02
CA HIS A 38 -6.32 20.06 6.54
C HIS A 38 -7.26 19.50 5.48
N ARG A 39 -7.13 19.99 4.24
CA ARG A 39 -7.96 19.47 3.14
C ARG A 39 -7.67 18.00 2.91
N LEU A 40 -6.41 17.61 2.90
CA LEU A 40 -6.04 16.21 2.72
C LEU A 40 -6.60 15.35 3.87
N ASN A 41 -6.46 15.82 5.11
CA ASN A 41 -7.00 15.09 6.26
C ASN A 41 -8.53 14.93 6.15
N ASP A 42 -9.23 15.96 5.69
CA ASP A 42 -10.68 15.89 5.50
C ASP A 42 -11.06 14.86 4.44
N LEU A 43 -10.28 14.80 3.35
CA LEU A 43 -10.51 13.82 2.30
C LEU A 43 -10.30 12.39 2.81
N LEU A 44 -9.23 12.17 3.57
CA LEU A 44 -8.96 10.86 4.16
C LEU A 44 -10.04 10.46 5.15
N SER A 45 -10.50 11.41 5.95
CA SER A 45 -11.58 11.17 6.90
C SER A 45 -12.87 10.76 6.20
N ALA A 46 -13.20 11.43 5.11
CA ALA A 46 -14.45 11.20 4.40
C ALA A 46 -14.42 9.95 3.50
N TYR A 47 -13.28 9.66 2.88
CA TYR A 47 -13.22 8.66 1.81
C TYR A 47 -12.22 7.53 2.03
N ALA A 48 -11.45 7.56 3.12
CA ALA A 48 -10.47 6.54 3.46
C ALA A 48 -10.62 6.05 4.91
N ASP A 49 -11.86 5.91 5.36
CA ASP A 49 -12.22 5.34 6.66
C ASP A 49 -11.52 6.01 7.85
N GLY A 50 -11.22 7.30 7.74
CA GLY A 50 -10.56 8.03 8.81
C GLY A 50 -9.10 7.71 8.99
N MET A 51 -8.46 7.02 8.04
CA MET A 51 -7.05 6.68 8.13
C MET A 51 -6.17 7.93 8.08
N SER A 52 -5.05 7.90 8.81
CA SER A 52 -4.00 8.88 8.63
C SER A 52 -3.34 8.66 7.27
N PHE A 53 -2.55 9.65 6.79
CA PHE A 53 -1.86 9.49 5.52
C PHE A 53 -0.93 8.26 5.53
N PRO A 54 -0.08 8.05 6.55
CA PRO A 54 0.75 6.84 6.58
C PRO A 54 -0.06 5.54 6.56
N GLN A 55 -1.17 5.49 7.29
CA GLN A 55 -2.04 4.31 7.29
C GLN A 55 -2.63 4.07 5.91
N TYR A 56 -3.07 5.12 5.25
CA TYR A 56 -3.64 5.05 3.90
C TYR A 56 -2.61 4.53 2.90
N ILE A 57 -1.39 5.08 2.92
CA ILE A 57 -0.33 4.64 2.01
C ILE A 57 0.08 3.20 2.31
N ASN A 58 0.20 2.83 3.60
CA ASN A 58 0.55 1.45 3.96
C ASN A 58 -0.52 0.46 3.53
N ALA A 59 -1.79 0.85 3.54
CA ALA A 59 -2.87 0.00 3.05
C ALA A 59 -2.71 -0.27 1.55
N ILE A 60 -2.35 0.76 0.76
CA ILE A 60 -2.09 0.61 -0.67
C ILE A 60 -0.88 -0.29 -0.89
N ARG A 61 0.22 -0.05 -0.16
CA ARG A 61 1.42 -0.87 -0.25
C ARG A 61 1.11 -2.34 0.04
N MET A 62 0.26 -2.58 1.03
CA MET A 62 -0.10 -3.94 1.41
C MET A 62 -0.92 -4.64 0.34
N GLU A 63 -1.88 -3.95 -0.26
CA GLU A 63 -2.66 -4.50 -1.36
C GLU A 63 -1.76 -4.90 -2.53
N GLU A 64 -0.82 -4.02 -2.88
CA GLU A 64 0.10 -4.29 -3.99
C GLU A 64 1.06 -5.44 -3.64
N ALA A 65 1.53 -5.50 -2.38
CA ALA A 65 2.38 -6.61 -1.95
C ALA A 65 1.63 -7.94 -2.05
N TYR A 66 0.38 -7.97 -1.61
CA TYR A 66 -0.47 -9.17 -1.69
C TYR A 66 -0.58 -9.66 -3.13
N MET A 67 -0.84 -8.74 -4.06
CA MET A 67 -0.94 -9.07 -5.48
C MET A 67 0.37 -9.61 -6.05
N LEU A 68 1.49 -8.97 -5.72
CA LEU A 68 2.79 -9.44 -6.20
C LEU A 68 3.16 -10.80 -5.63
N LEU A 69 2.88 -11.02 -4.35
CA LEU A 69 3.14 -12.31 -3.70
C LEU A 69 2.35 -13.43 -4.37
N THR A 70 1.13 -13.14 -4.82
CA THR A 70 0.25 -14.10 -5.45
C THR A 70 0.60 -14.33 -6.92
N ASP A 71 0.77 -13.24 -7.66
CA ASP A 71 0.89 -13.27 -9.11
C ASP A 71 2.33 -13.45 -9.61
N HIS A 72 3.31 -13.16 -8.76
CA HIS A 72 4.73 -13.22 -9.13
C HIS A 72 5.52 -14.07 -8.14
N PRO A 73 5.30 -15.40 -8.16
CA PRO A 73 5.98 -16.30 -7.21
C PRO A 73 7.51 -16.33 -7.40
N GLU A 74 7.98 -15.87 -8.56
CA GLU A 74 9.41 -15.77 -8.82
C GLU A 74 10.10 -14.65 -8.04
N MET A 75 9.34 -13.67 -7.55
CA MET A 75 9.90 -12.57 -6.78
C MET A 75 10.17 -13.00 -5.33
N THR A 76 11.32 -12.62 -4.81
CA THR A 76 11.62 -12.85 -3.39
C THR A 76 10.79 -11.90 -2.52
N ILE A 77 10.66 -12.24 -1.24
CA ILE A 77 9.95 -11.37 -0.29
C ILE A 77 10.64 -9.99 -0.25
N ALA A 78 11.98 -9.96 -0.26
CA ALA A 78 12.73 -8.71 -0.25
C ALA A 78 12.47 -7.87 -1.51
N GLU A 79 12.35 -8.52 -2.68
CA GLU A 79 12.04 -7.83 -3.92
C GLU A 79 10.63 -7.25 -3.88
N VAL A 80 9.65 -8.02 -3.38
CA VAL A 80 8.27 -7.52 -3.23
C VAL A 80 8.26 -6.29 -2.32
N ALA A 81 8.96 -6.37 -1.17
CA ALA A 81 9.02 -5.26 -0.23
C ALA A 81 9.53 -3.99 -0.92
N ARG A 82 10.65 -4.10 -1.66
CA ARG A 82 11.21 -2.93 -2.35
C ARG A 82 10.26 -2.37 -3.39
N GLN A 83 9.56 -3.23 -4.12
CA GLN A 83 8.64 -2.79 -5.17
C GLN A 83 7.47 -1.99 -4.62
N VAL A 84 7.08 -2.24 -3.38
CA VAL A 84 5.91 -1.56 -2.80
C VAL A 84 6.27 -0.51 -1.76
N GLY A 85 7.55 -0.25 -1.51
CA GLY A 85 7.97 0.81 -0.60
C GLY A 85 8.11 0.39 0.85
N PHE A 86 8.28 -0.90 1.12
CA PHE A 86 8.57 -1.42 2.46
C PHE A 86 10.00 -1.94 2.54
N THR A 87 10.53 -2.05 3.76
CA THR A 87 11.67 -2.92 4.04
C THR A 87 11.12 -4.34 4.20
N ALA A 88 11.97 -5.36 4.01
CA ALA A 88 11.52 -6.74 4.18
C ALA A 88 10.97 -7.02 5.60
N PRO A 89 11.65 -6.59 6.69
CA PRO A 89 11.08 -6.77 8.03
C PRO A 89 9.74 -6.08 8.20
N ASN A 90 9.59 -4.87 7.65
CA ASN A 90 8.35 -4.11 7.78
C ASN A 90 7.21 -4.78 7.01
N LEU A 91 7.50 -5.30 5.81
CA LEU A 91 6.50 -6.05 5.06
C LEU A 91 6.02 -7.27 5.86
N ARG A 92 6.94 -8.03 6.43
CA ARG A 92 6.58 -9.21 7.23
C ARG A 92 5.69 -8.83 8.41
N GLU A 93 6.05 -7.78 9.13
CA GLU A 93 5.28 -7.33 10.28
C GLU A 93 3.88 -6.85 9.88
N GLN A 94 3.81 -5.98 8.89
CA GLN A 94 2.54 -5.41 8.43
C GLN A 94 1.64 -6.49 7.82
N PHE A 95 2.22 -7.40 7.05
CA PHE A 95 1.47 -8.48 6.41
C PHE A 95 0.86 -9.40 7.47
N LYS A 96 1.65 -9.80 8.47
CA LYS A 96 1.15 -10.65 9.55
C LYS A 96 0.06 -9.96 10.34
N ARG A 97 0.19 -8.64 10.57
CA ARG A 97 -0.83 -7.87 11.28
C ARG A 97 -2.15 -7.83 10.50
N CYS A 98 -2.06 -7.71 9.17
CA CYS A 98 -3.26 -7.60 8.33
C CYS A 98 -3.92 -8.96 8.06
N TYR A 99 -3.12 -10.00 7.85
CA TYR A 99 -3.62 -11.28 7.35
C TYR A 99 -3.44 -12.45 8.32
N GLY A 100 -2.78 -12.23 9.46
CA GLY A 100 -2.60 -13.25 10.48
C GLY A 100 -1.47 -14.23 10.22
N ILE A 101 -0.86 -14.21 9.05
CA ILE A 101 0.26 -15.08 8.67
C ILE A 101 1.35 -14.26 7.99
N THR A 102 2.55 -14.82 7.92
CA THR A 102 3.67 -14.16 7.25
C THR A 102 3.57 -14.31 5.73
N PRO A 103 4.27 -13.48 4.94
CA PRO A 103 4.30 -13.66 3.49
C PRO A 103 4.82 -15.03 3.07
N VAL A 104 5.80 -15.57 3.78
CA VAL A 104 6.34 -16.91 3.49
C VAL A 104 5.27 -17.97 3.71
N GLU A 105 4.57 -17.90 4.84
CA GLU A 105 3.47 -18.82 5.15
C GLU A 105 2.34 -18.70 4.12
N TYR A 106 2.03 -17.50 3.70
CA TYR A 106 1.02 -17.26 2.67
C TYR A 106 1.38 -17.98 1.37
N ARG A 107 2.62 -17.83 0.92
CA ARG A 107 3.08 -18.50 -0.31
C ARG A 107 3.10 -20.03 -0.18
N ALA A 108 3.49 -20.52 0.99
CA ALA A 108 3.46 -21.97 1.25
C ALA A 108 2.05 -22.51 1.15
N GLY A 109 1.06 -21.75 1.63
CA GLY A 109 -0.35 -22.12 1.52
C GLY A 109 -0.84 -22.18 0.09
N LEU A 110 -0.36 -21.29 -0.78
CA LEU A 110 -0.72 -21.32 -2.20
C LEU A 110 -0.24 -22.60 -2.88
N VAL A 111 0.98 -23.02 -2.56
CA VAL A 111 1.53 -24.28 -3.12
C VAL A 111 0.73 -25.48 -2.62
N SER A 112 0.37 -25.49 -1.33
CA SER A 112 -0.42 -26.57 -0.75
C SER A 112 -1.80 -26.68 -1.41
N ASP A 113 -2.41 -25.53 -1.72
CA ASP A 113 -3.72 -25.50 -2.38
C ASP A 113 -3.65 -26.07 -3.80
N VAL A 114 -2.53 -25.87 -4.48
CA VAL A 114 -2.33 -26.37 -5.83
C VAL A 114 -2.13 -27.88 -5.85
N ASP A 115 -1.54 -28.44 -4.81
CA ASP A 115 -1.24 -29.88 -4.72
C ASP A 115 -2.45 -30.74 -4.43
N ASP A 116 -3.54 -30.15 -4.06
CA ASP A 116 -4.80 -30.86 -3.84
C ASP A 116 -5.52 -31.08 -5.18
#